data_30bdbc1bde49f16ccad3a201b5b45099
#
_entry.id   30bdbc1bde49f16ccad3a201b5b45099
#
_cell.length_a   1.000
_cell.length_b   1.000
_cell.length_c   1.000
_cell.angle_alpha   90.00
_cell.angle_beta   90.00
_cell.angle_gamma   90.00
#
_symmetry.space_group_name_H-M   'P 1'
#
loop_
_entity.id
_entity.type
_entity.pdbx_description
1 polymer ?
#
loop_
_entity_poly.entity_id
_entity_poly.type
_entity_poly.pdbx_seq_one_letter_code
_entity_poly.pdbx_strand_id
1 'polypeptide(L)'
;WSTVHPCCQSPVSECKKAGCWMNTGGGDIIFQIGTAKYGVRDEDGNLSDDRLREIAAHDQVKMFELKMSQGAKPGKGGILPGIKVNAEIAAIRGIPEGEDSISPNRHPEINDAGSMLDMINHIRDVTGKPVGFKAVVGSYSWLTDLAKEIQRRGIASAPDFITVDSGDGGTGAAPMALMDNVGLVIKEAPPLVVDILTEHGLRDRIKVIASGKLVTPSEVAWALAVGADFINSARGFMFSLGCIQSLKCNRNTCPTGITTTSKRLQKGLNPEDKSVKVANFCKNLIHEVEVIAHSCGVGRPRLLKRKHVRIVTPDGTSIQMEERFPYKETLPGYLPEIAA
;
A
#
# COMPACT_ATOMS: atom_id res chain seq x y z
N TRP A 1 -8.72 -1.48 -9.97
CA TRP A 1 -9.41 -0.53 -9.07
C TRP A 1 -9.41 0.91 -9.61
N SER A 2 -9.15 1.12 -10.90
CA SER A 2 -9.13 2.45 -11.54
C SER A 2 -10.46 2.84 -12.19
N THR A 3 -11.53 2.13 -11.97
CA THR A 3 -12.86 2.58 -12.36
C THR A 3 -13.52 3.23 -11.16
N VAL A 4 -13.78 4.50 -11.31
CA VAL A 4 -14.57 5.28 -10.36
C VAL A 4 -15.98 4.70 -10.29
N HIS A 5 -16.16 3.70 -9.45
CA HIS A 5 -17.50 3.25 -9.10
C HIS A 5 -18.19 4.40 -8.37
N PRO A 6 -19.47 4.71 -8.62
CA PRO A 6 -20.18 5.78 -7.91
C PRO A 6 -20.04 5.71 -6.38
N CYS A 7 -19.85 4.52 -5.82
CA CYS A 7 -19.55 4.35 -4.39
C CYS A 7 -18.14 4.81 -3.97
N CYS A 8 -17.21 5.02 -4.91
CA CYS A 8 -15.90 5.58 -4.61
C CYS A 8 -15.89 7.11 -4.60
N GLN A 9 -16.85 7.77 -5.26
CA GLN A 9 -16.95 9.24 -5.26
C GLN A 9 -17.41 9.77 -3.91
N SER A 10 -18.28 9.07 -3.21
CA SER A 10 -18.89 9.51 -1.95
C SER A 10 -18.00 9.25 -0.72
N PRO A 11 -17.41 8.05 -0.51
CA PRO A 11 -16.43 7.82 0.57
C PRO A 11 -15.21 8.73 0.50
N VAL A 12 -14.85 9.14 -0.69
CA VAL A 12 -13.69 9.96 -0.99
C VAL A 12 -13.85 11.40 -0.48
N SER A 13 -14.99 12.03 -0.67
CA SER A 13 -15.25 13.37 -0.13
C SER A 13 -15.17 13.39 1.40
N GLU A 14 -15.60 12.31 2.04
CA GLU A 14 -15.58 12.17 3.50
C GLU A 14 -14.21 11.72 4.02
N CYS A 15 -13.45 10.92 3.28
CA CYS A 15 -12.04 10.67 3.59
C CYS A 15 -11.21 11.96 3.53
N LYS A 16 -11.47 12.84 2.57
CA LYS A 16 -10.85 14.16 2.50
C LYS A 16 -11.19 15.00 3.74
N LYS A 17 -12.46 15.01 4.18
CA LYS A 17 -12.88 15.66 5.42
C LYS A 17 -12.27 15.05 6.68
N ALA A 18 -11.98 13.75 6.65
CA ALA A 18 -11.31 13.04 7.73
C ALA A 18 -9.76 13.10 7.67
N GLY A 19 -9.19 13.77 6.66
CA GLY A 19 -7.75 13.90 6.49
C GLY A 19 -7.03 12.62 6.03
N CYS A 20 -7.77 11.67 5.47
CA CYS A 20 -7.20 10.40 4.97
C CYS A 20 -6.90 10.49 3.48
N TRP A 21 -5.77 9.91 3.06
CA TRP A 21 -5.42 9.75 1.64
C TRP A 21 -5.82 8.37 1.14
N MET A 22 -6.01 8.27 -0.17
CA MET A 22 -6.38 7.01 -0.82
C MET A 22 -5.45 6.68 -1.98
N ASN A 23 -5.24 5.39 -2.24
CA ASN A 23 -4.50 4.94 -3.45
C ASN A 23 -5.35 5.03 -4.71
N THR A 24 -6.64 5.24 -4.60
CA THR A 24 -7.56 5.38 -5.74
C THR A 24 -8.82 6.13 -5.32
N GLY A 25 -9.36 6.93 -6.22
CA GLY A 25 -10.62 7.66 -6.00
C GLY A 25 -10.44 9.15 -5.76
N GLY A 26 -11.46 9.94 -5.65
CA GLY A 26 -11.52 11.40 -5.73
C GLY A 26 -11.07 12.23 -4.50
N GLY A 27 -10.29 11.71 -3.56
CA GLY A 27 -9.57 12.48 -2.52
C GLY A 27 -8.13 12.74 -2.91
N ASP A 28 -7.29 13.11 -1.96
CA ASP A 28 -5.85 13.14 -2.19
C ASP A 28 -5.35 11.70 -2.44
N ILE A 29 -4.53 11.52 -3.46
CA ILE A 29 -4.19 10.22 -4.04
C ILE A 29 -2.68 9.99 -4.02
N ILE A 30 -2.29 8.77 -3.68
CA ILE A 30 -1.02 8.18 -4.12
C ILE A 30 -1.34 7.40 -5.40
N PHE A 31 -0.92 7.91 -6.56
CA PHE A 31 -1.18 7.23 -7.84
C PHE A 31 -0.30 5.98 -7.97
N GLN A 32 -0.93 4.81 -8.07
CA GLN A 32 -0.22 3.55 -8.13
C GLN A 32 0.02 3.09 -9.57
N ILE A 33 1.29 2.97 -9.97
CA ILE A 33 1.72 2.45 -11.27
C ILE A 33 1.91 0.93 -11.13
N GLY A 34 0.95 0.17 -11.63
CA GLY A 34 1.03 -1.29 -11.69
C GLY A 34 1.87 -1.77 -12.88
N THR A 35 2.11 -3.09 -12.94
CA THR A 35 2.95 -3.71 -13.97
C THR A 35 2.42 -3.57 -15.41
N ALA A 36 1.12 -3.31 -15.58
CA ALA A 36 0.52 -2.97 -16.88
C ALA A 36 0.53 -1.46 -17.18
N LYS A 37 1.00 -0.62 -16.26
CA LYS A 37 1.14 0.85 -16.40
C LYS A 37 -0.13 1.58 -16.88
N TYR A 38 -1.33 1.04 -16.56
CA TYR A 38 -2.60 1.65 -16.94
C TYR A 38 -2.70 3.10 -16.49
N GLY A 39 -3.13 3.98 -17.39
CA GLY A 39 -3.26 5.41 -17.19
C GLY A 39 -2.00 6.22 -17.44
N VAL A 40 -0.82 5.58 -17.49
CA VAL A 40 0.48 6.24 -17.72
C VAL A 40 1.32 5.53 -18.78
N ARG A 41 0.71 4.72 -19.63
CA ARG A 41 1.40 4.02 -20.73
C ARG A 41 1.05 4.59 -22.10
N ASP A 42 1.95 4.42 -23.06
CA ASP A 42 1.72 4.64 -24.48
C ASP A 42 0.96 3.45 -25.13
N GLU A 43 0.80 3.51 -26.45
CA GLU A 43 0.12 2.46 -27.22
C GLU A 43 0.90 1.15 -27.25
N ASP A 44 2.22 1.19 -27.12
CA ASP A 44 3.11 0.03 -27.06
C ASP A 44 3.21 -0.58 -25.65
N GLY A 45 2.59 0.07 -24.64
CA GLY A 45 2.60 -0.38 -23.25
C GLY A 45 3.81 0.09 -22.44
N ASN A 46 4.64 0.98 -22.97
CA ASN A 46 5.75 1.59 -22.25
C ASN A 46 5.28 2.74 -21.36
N LEU A 47 6.08 3.11 -20.38
CA LEU A 47 5.82 4.27 -19.56
C LEU A 47 5.90 5.56 -20.42
N SER A 48 4.86 6.39 -20.35
CA SER A 48 4.76 7.63 -21.14
C SER A 48 4.94 8.84 -20.25
N ASP A 49 5.94 9.66 -20.54
CA ASP A 49 6.22 10.90 -19.83
C ASP A 49 5.06 11.90 -19.93
N ASP A 50 4.42 11.99 -21.08
CA ASP A 50 3.30 12.92 -21.28
C ASP A 50 2.11 12.49 -20.42
N ARG A 51 1.81 11.19 -20.37
CA ARG A 51 0.76 10.66 -19.49
C ARG A 51 1.11 10.82 -18.01
N LEU A 52 2.39 10.67 -17.63
CA LEU A 52 2.84 10.96 -16.27
C LEU A 52 2.60 12.41 -15.90
N ARG A 53 2.93 13.36 -16.79
CA ARG A 53 2.69 14.79 -16.58
C ARG A 53 1.20 15.13 -16.51
N GLU A 54 0.36 14.53 -17.37
CA GLU A 54 -1.09 14.68 -17.30
C GLU A 54 -1.64 14.24 -15.93
N ILE A 55 -1.26 13.06 -15.46
CA ILE A 55 -1.69 12.55 -14.15
C ILE A 55 -1.14 13.42 -13.01
N ALA A 56 0.12 13.84 -13.10
CA ALA A 56 0.75 14.69 -12.09
C ALA A 56 0.12 16.09 -11.99
N ALA A 57 -0.47 16.59 -13.08
CA ALA A 57 -1.14 17.89 -13.10
C ALA A 57 -2.45 17.92 -12.29
N HIS A 58 -3.03 16.77 -11.96
CA HIS A 58 -4.20 16.71 -11.09
C HIS A 58 -3.82 17.07 -9.65
N ASP A 59 -4.46 18.08 -9.07
CA ASP A 59 -4.19 18.57 -7.71
C ASP A 59 -4.32 17.48 -6.64
N GLN A 60 -5.20 16.53 -6.83
CA GLN A 60 -5.40 15.43 -5.91
C GLN A 60 -4.29 14.36 -5.96
N VAL A 61 -3.48 14.29 -7.01
CA VAL A 61 -2.34 13.36 -7.08
C VAL A 61 -1.17 13.98 -6.33
N LYS A 62 -0.86 13.44 -5.15
CA LYS A 62 0.19 13.95 -4.27
C LYS A 62 1.50 13.22 -4.39
N MET A 63 1.47 11.94 -4.71
CA MET A 63 2.63 11.05 -4.79
C MET A 63 2.40 9.98 -5.85
N PHE A 64 3.48 9.29 -6.24
CA PHE A 64 3.43 8.11 -7.10
C PHE A 64 3.99 6.89 -6.36
N GLU A 65 3.37 5.74 -6.58
CA GLU A 65 3.79 4.45 -6.00
C GLU A 65 4.00 3.43 -7.12
N LEU A 66 5.24 2.98 -7.29
CA LEU A 66 5.56 1.89 -8.21
C LEU A 66 5.20 0.55 -7.56
N LYS A 67 4.24 -0.17 -8.12
CA LYS A 67 3.79 -1.44 -7.56
C LYS A 67 4.62 -2.59 -8.09
N MET A 68 5.57 -3.06 -7.31
CA MET A 68 6.43 -4.20 -7.63
C MET A 68 5.68 -5.52 -7.46
N SER A 69 4.89 -5.64 -6.38
CA SER A 69 4.13 -6.86 -6.08
C SER A 69 2.92 -6.57 -5.18
N GLN A 70 2.15 -7.60 -4.87
CA GLN A 70 1.04 -7.57 -3.93
C GLN A 70 1.22 -8.65 -2.86
N GLY A 71 0.91 -8.34 -1.61
CA GLY A 71 1.09 -9.22 -0.47
C GLY A 71 0.44 -10.59 -0.62
N ALA A 72 -0.84 -10.63 -0.94
CA ALA A 72 -1.61 -11.87 -1.03
C ALA A 72 -1.35 -12.71 -2.30
N LYS A 73 -0.58 -12.21 -3.27
CA LYS A 73 -0.24 -12.92 -4.50
C LYS A 73 1.12 -12.50 -5.06
N PRO A 74 2.20 -12.79 -4.35
CA PRO A 74 3.55 -12.49 -4.80
C PRO A 74 3.84 -13.08 -6.18
N GLY A 75 4.55 -12.34 -7.03
CA GLY A 75 4.94 -12.82 -8.37
C GLY A 75 3.78 -13.08 -9.35
N LYS A 76 2.57 -12.61 -9.02
CA LYS A 76 1.41 -12.77 -9.91
C LYS A 76 0.77 -11.42 -10.23
N GLY A 77 0.62 -11.11 -11.51
CA GLY A 77 -0.02 -9.89 -12.00
C GLY A 77 -1.50 -9.78 -11.64
N GLY A 78 -2.06 -8.60 -11.86
CA GLY A 78 -3.49 -8.36 -11.72
C GLY A 78 -4.28 -9.04 -12.82
N ILE A 79 -5.44 -9.62 -12.48
CA ILE A 79 -6.43 -10.13 -13.44
C ILE A 79 -7.75 -9.44 -13.15
N LEU A 80 -8.31 -8.80 -14.17
CA LEU A 80 -9.70 -8.37 -14.18
C LEU A 80 -10.45 -9.21 -15.20
N PRO A 81 -11.38 -10.08 -14.78
CA PRO A 81 -12.12 -10.95 -15.70
C PRO A 81 -12.92 -10.14 -16.72
N GLY A 82 -13.00 -10.61 -17.96
CA GLY A 82 -13.68 -9.95 -19.07
C GLY A 82 -15.14 -9.62 -18.76
N ILE A 83 -15.85 -10.47 -18.00
CA ILE A 83 -17.22 -10.20 -17.55
C ILE A 83 -17.35 -8.88 -16.76
N LYS A 84 -16.26 -8.30 -16.29
CA LYS A 84 -16.21 -7.01 -15.57
C LYS A 84 -15.65 -5.88 -16.44
N VAL A 85 -15.14 -6.19 -17.64
CA VAL A 85 -14.59 -5.20 -18.57
C VAL A 85 -15.72 -4.68 -19.45
N ASN A 86 -16.34 -3.60 -19.04
CA ASN A 86 -17.33 -2.87 -19.82
C ASN A 86 -16.63 -1.82 -20.72
N ALA A 87 -17.40 -1.13 -21.58
CA ALA A 87 -16.88 -0.11 -22.49
C ALA A 87 -16.06 0.98 -21.80
N GLU A 88 -16.48 1.44 -20.61
CA GLU A 88 -15.77 2.44 -19.81
C GLU A 88 -14.38 1.92 -19.37
N ILE A 89 -14.32 0.71 -18.82
CA ILE A 89 -13.08 0.07 -18.39
C ILE A 89 -12.16 -0.20 -19.57
N ALA A 90 -12.73 -0.68 -20.67
CA ALA A 90 -12.03 -0.94 -21.93
C ALA A 90 -11.34 0.33 -22.44
N ALA A 91 -12.06 1.44 -22.50
CA ALA A 91 -11.52 2.74 -22.92
C ALA A 91 -10.40 3.24 -22.01
N ILE A 92 -10.59 3.21 -20.67
CA ILE A 92 -9.60 3.68 -19.68
C ILE A 92 -8.31 2.84 -19.74
N ARG A 93 -8.43 1.52 -19.98
CA ARG A 93 -7.28 0.60 -20.00
C ARG A 93 -6.65 0.42 -21.37
N GLY A 94 -7.29 0.89 -22.44
CA GLY A 94 -6.84 0.63 -23.81
C GLY A 94 -6.83 -0.89 -24.11
N ILE A 95 -7.94 -1.59 -23.82
CA ILE A 95 -8.11 -3.03 -24.02
C ILE A 95 -9.48 -3.31 -24.64
N PRO A 96 -9.72 -4.45 -25.31
CA PRO A 96 -11.03 -4.82 -25.83
C PRO A 96 -12.06 -5.00 -24.70
N GLU A 97 -13.32 -4.63 -24.97
CA GLU A 97 -14.44 -4.90 -24.08
C GLU A 97 -14.73 -6.41 -24.00
N GLY A 98 -15.04 -6.89 -22.79
CA GLY A 98 -15.39 -8.30 -22.58
C GLY A 98 -14.20 -9.24 -22.49
N GLU A 99 -12.98 -8.79 -22.70
CA GLU A 99 -11.76 -9.59 -22.59
C GLU A 99 -11.09 -9.45 -21.23
N ASP A 100 -10.38 -10.52 -20.80
CA ASP A 100 -9.62 -10.51 -19.55
C ASP A 100 -8.48 -9.49 -19.61
N SER A 101 -8.43 -8.60 -18.64
CA SER A 101 -7.31 -7.68 -18.47
C SER A 101 -6.25 -8.33 -17.58
N ILE A 102 -5.15 -8.79 -18.20
CA ILE A 102 -4.06 -9.49 -17.51
C ILE A 102 -2.84 -8.56 -17.46
N SER A 103 -2.41 -8.24 -16.23
CA SER A 103 -1.18 -7.47 -16.03
C SER A 103 0.04 -8.41 -16.01
N PRO A 104 1.20 -7.99 -16.51
CA PRO A 104 2.46 -8.74 -16.37
C PRO A 104 2.75 -9.08 -14.89
N ASN A 105 3.51 -10.15 -14.67
CA ASN A 105 3.86 -10.59 -13.32
C ASN A 105 4.89 -9.64 -12.65
N ARG A 106 5.65 -8.91 -13.46
CA ARG A 106 6.64 -7.89 -13.02
C ARG A 106 6.69 -6.74 -14.02
N HIS A 107 7.34 -5.66 -13.66
CA HIS A 107 7.73 -4.62 -14.62
C HIS A 107 8.86 -5.18 -15.50
N PRO A 108 8.68 -5.22 -16.83
CA PRO A 108 9.71 -5.78 -17.73
C PRO A 108 11.04 -5.03 -17.67
N GLU A 109 10.98 -3.73 -17.39
CA GLU A 109 12.13 -2.81 -17.34
C GLU A 109 12.97 -2.95 -16.06
N ILE A 110 12.41 -3.57 -15.01
CA ILE A 110 13.06 -3.70 -13.71
C ILE A 110 13.62 -5.10 -13.54
N ASN A 111 14.94 -5.21 -13.56
CA ASN A 111 15.67 -6.47 -13.45
C ASN A 111 16.51 -6.57 -12.16
N ASP A 112 16.86 -5.43 -11.58
CA ASP A 112 17.72 -5.30 -10.39
C ASP A 112 17.39 -4.02 -9.60
N ALA A 113 18.13 -3.77 -8.53
CA ALA A 113 18.00 -2.57 -7.71
C ALA A 113 18.35 -1.30 -8.52
N GLY A 114 19.31 -1.39 -9.44
CA GLY A 114 19.73 -0.28 -10.27
C GLY A 114 18.60 0.21 -11.18
N SER A 115 18.06 -0.67 -12.01
CA SER A 115 16.95 -0.36 -12.92
C SER A 115 15.67 0.06 -12.19
N MET A 116 15.46 -0.44 -10.97
CA MET A 116 14.36 -0.01 -10.11
C MET A 116 14.54 1.46 -9.67
N LEU A 117 15.73 1.84 -9.22
CA LEU A 117 16.03 3.22 -8.85
C LEU A 117 15.98 4.16 -10.05
N ASP A 118 16.41 3.70 -11.24
CA ASP A 118 16.32 4.48 -12.48
C ASP A 118 14.84 4.83 -12.78
N MET A 119 13.94 3.86 -12.70
CA MET A 119 12.51 4.10 -12.92
C MET A 119 11.91 5.03 -11.86
N ILE A 120 12.25 4.85 -10.59
CA ILE A 120 11.76 5.71 -9.50
C ILE A 120 12.22 7.15 -9.70
N ASN A 121 13.51 7.36 -10.01
CA ASN A 121 14.05 8.70 -10.23
C ASN A 121 13.47 9.32 -11.50
N HIS A 122 13.33 8.56 -12.58
CA HIS A 122 12.69 9.02 -13.81
C HIS A 122 11.26 9.54 -13.55
N ILE A 123 10.44 8.77 -12.84
CA ILE A 123 9.07 9.20 -12.49
C ILE A 123 9.13 10.47 -11.62
N ARG A 124 10.05 10.56 -10.68
CA ARG A 124 10.24 11.75 -9.84
C ARG A 124 10.61 12.97 -10.66
N ASP A 125 11.55 12.85 -11.58
CA ASP A 125 12.04 13.94 -12.43
C ASP A 125 10.94 14.44 -13.38
N VAL A 126 10.16 13.52 -13.97
CA VAL A 126 9.06 13.88 -14.88
C VAL A 126 7.89 14.53 -14.15
N THR A 127 7.57 14.08 -12.94
CA THR A 127 6.36 14.51 -12.23
C THR A 127 6.59 15.62 -11.21
N GLY A 128 7.83 15.78 -10.73
CA GLY A 128 8.17 16.69 -9.64
C GLY A 128 7.54 16.30 -8.29
N LYS A 129 7.07 15.05 -8.14
CA LYS A 129 6.36 14.57 -6.94
C LYS A 129 7.12 13.45 -6.25
N PRO A 130 6.88 13.24 -4.93
CA PRO A 130 7.47 12.12 -4.22
C PRO A 130 7.12 10.78 -4.86
N VAL A 131 8.10 9.88 -4.97
CA VAL A 131 7.95 8.56 -5.57
C VAL A 131 8.47 7.48 -4.63
N GLY A 132 7.62 6.52 -4.34
CA GLY A 132 7.97 5.32 -3.59
C GLY A 132 7.56 4.06 -4.33
N PHE A 133 7.67 2.94 -3.65
CA PHE A 133 7.22 1.68 -4.22
C PHE A 133 6.49 0.82 -3.19
N LYS A 134 5.69 -0.12 -3.70
CA LYS A 134 5.05 -1.16 -2.91
C LYS A 134 5.58 -2.53 -3.26
N ALA A 135 5.99 -3.28 -2.24
CA ALA A 135 6.42 -4.66 -2.40
C ALA A 135 5.95 -5.54 -1.24
N VAL A 136 5.78 -6.83 -1.55
CA VAL A 136 5.71 -7.88 -0.53
C VAL A 136 7.13 -8.35 -0.24
N VAL A 137 7.42 -8.60 1.02
CA VAL A 137 8.69 -9.16 1.46
C VAL A 137 8.52 -10.67 1.63
N GLY A 138 9.23 -11.44 0.84
CA GLY A 138 9.41 -12.89 1.03
C GLY A 138 10.85 -13.15 1.47
N SER A 139 11.80 -13.08 0.52
CA SER A 139 13.23 -12.93 0.83
C SER A 139 13.56 -11.44 0.99
N TYR A 140 14.51 -11.11 1.83
CA TYR A 140 14.89 -9.72 2.12
C TYR A 140 16.27 -9.32 1.53
N SER A 141 16.99 -10.22 0.88
CA SER A 141 18.29 -9.92 0.26
C SER A 141 18.21 -8.75 -0.71
N TRP A 142 17.16 -8.67 -1.51
CA TRP A 142 16.94 -7.58 -2.46
C TRP A 142 16.81 -6.20 -1.80
N LEU A 143 16.30 -6.12 -0.57
CA LEU A 143 16.26 -4.86 0.21
C LEU A 143 17.67 -4.41 0.60
N THR A 144 18.52 -5.36 1.01
CA THR A 144 19.93 -5.10 1.28
C THR A 144 20.66 -4.65 0.01
N ASP A 145 20.38 -5.30 -1.13
CA ASP A 145 20.98 -4.91 -2.42
C ASP A 145 20.50 -3.51 -2.84
N LEU A 146 19.21 -3.21 -2.66
CA LEU A 146 18.68 -1.87 -2.88
C LEU A 146 19.36 -0.82 -1.99
N ALA A 147 19.51 -1.12 -0.70
CA ALA A 147 20.17 -0.22 0.24
C ALA A 147 21.62 0.06 -0.15
N LYS A 148 22.38 -0.97 -0.53
CA LYS A 148 23.75 -0.82 -1.03
C LYS A 148 23.81 0.00 -2.32
N GLU A 149 22.89 -0.21 -3.23
CA GLU A 149 22.84 0.53 -4.50
C GLU A 149 22.50 2.01 -4.25
N ILE A 150 21.61 2.32 -3.30
CA ILE A 150 21.34 3.71 -2.86
C ILE A 150 22.60 4.35 -2.29
N GLN A 151 23.35 3.64 -1.42
CA GLN A 151 24.61 4.15 -0.86
C GLN A 151 25.64 4.42 -1.96
N ARG A 152 25.73 3.54 -2.95
CA ARG A 152 26.65 3.71 -4.11
C ARG A 152 26.30 4.92 -4.97
N ARG A 153 25.00 5.20 -5.19
CA ARG A 153 24.49 6.32 -6.03
C ARG A 153 24.38 7.63 -5.28
N GLY A 154 24.35 7.59 -3.97
CA GLY A 154 24.03 8.70 -3.09
C GLY A 154 22.57 8.72 -2.64
N ILE A 155 22.34 9.28 -1.46
CA ILE A 155 21.04 9.26 -0.75
C ILE A 155 19.88 9.93 -1.53
N ALA A 156 20.21 10.84 -2.45
CA ALA A 156 19.22 11.49 -3.32
C ALA A 156 18.51 10.49 -4.25
N SER A 157 19.17 9.37 -4.61
CA SER A 157 18.58 8.32 -5.45
C SER A 157 17.53 7.48 -4.72
N ALA A 158 17.46 7.57 -3.39
CA ALA A 158 16.54 6.76 -2.58
C ALA A 158 15.07 7.03 -2.93
N PRO A 159 14.20 6.00 -2.86
CA PRO A 159 12.76 6.22 -2.89
C PRO A 159 12.33 7.07 -1.70
N ASP A 160 11.22 7.81 -1.85
CA ASP A 160 10.70 8.65 -0.78
C ASP A 160 9.98 7.82 0.29
N PHE A 161 9.38 6.69 -0.12
CA PHE A 161 8.72 5.77 0.79
C PHE A 161 8.71 4.33 0.25
N ILE A 162 8.51 3.39 1.17
CA ILE A 162 8.28 1.96 0.88
C ILE A 162 6.95 1.56 1.51
N THR A 163 6.01 1.09 0.71
CA THR A 163 4.80 0.42 1.18
C THR A 163 5.08 -1.07 1.33
N VAL A 164 5.21 -1.51 2.57
CA VAL A 164 5.39 -2.92 2.93
C VAL A 164 4.03 -3.60 2.92
N ASP A 165 3.71 -4.30 1.83
CA ASP A 165 2.45 -5.03 1.68
C ASP A 165 2.66 -6.46 2.18
N SER A 166 2.10 -6.80 3.34
CA SER A 166 2.32 -8.11 3.96
C SER A 166 1.63 -9.25 3.20
N GLY A 167 2.09 -10.47 3.40
CA GLY A 167 1.47 -11.68 2.84
C GLY A 167 0.08 -11.98 3.36
N ASP A 168 -0.36 -11.24 4.37
CA ASP A 168 -1.64 -11.43 5.03
C ASP A 168 -2.85 -11.07 4.18
N GLY A 169 -3.85 -11.92 4.24
CA GLY A 169 -5.16 -11.64 3.66
C GLY A 169 -5.25 -11.86 2.18
N GLY A 170 -6.11 -11.09 1.52
CA GLY A 170 -6.41 -11.22 0.11
C GLY A 170 -7.89 -11.01 -0.17
N THR A 171 -8.23 -11.01 -1.45
CA THR A 171 -9.61 -10.94 -1.95
C THR A 171 -9.94 -12.23 -2.69
N GLY A 172 -11.17 -12.38 -3.21
CA GLY A 172 -11.52 -13.52 -4.07
C GLY A 172 -10.68 -13.64 -5.35
N ALA A 173 -9.89 -12.62 -5.69
CA ALA A 173 -8.96 -12.66 -6.83
C ALA A 173 -7.56 -13.20 -6.49
N ALA A 174 -7.26 -13.41 -5.21
CA ALA A 174 -5.98 -13.98 -4.79
C ALA A 174 -6.05 -15.51 -4.73
N PRO A 175 -5.09 -16.23 -5.32
CA PRO A 175 -5.03 -17.69 -5.20
C PRO A 175 -4.87 -18.14 -3.74
N MET A 176 -5.68 -19.10 -3.30
CA MET A 176 -5.66 -19.60 -1.93
C MET A 176 -4.28 -20.16 -1.53
N ALA A 177 -3.55 -20.75 -2.48
CA ALA A 177 -2.21 -21.27 -2.22
C ALA A 177 -1.16 -20.17 -1.89
N LEU A 178 -1.42 -18.92 -2.25
CA LEU A 178 -0.50 -17.79 -2.02
C LEU A 178 -0.89 -16.97 -0.80
N MET A 179 -2.20 -16.85 -0.54
CA MET A 179 -2.71 -16.04 0.59
C MET A 179 -2.21 -16.60 1.92
N ASP A 180 -1.65 -15.74 2.74
CA ASP A 180 -1.12 -16.08 4.08
C ASP A 180 0.05 -17.12 4.07
N ASN A 181 0.60 -17.50 2.89
CA ASN A 181 1.56 -18.62 2.80
C ASN A 181 2.92 -18.27 2.18
N VAL A 182 3.06 -17.20 1.43
CA VAL A 182 4.30 -16.93 0.65
C VAL A 182 5.00 -15.65 1.08
N GLY A 183 4.30 -14.55 1.21
CA GLY A 183 4.87 -13.31 1.73
C GLY A 183 4.95 -13.33 3.26
N LEU A 184 5.91 -12.61 3.83
CA LEU A 184 5.97 -12.41 5.28
C LEU A 184 4.70 -11.72 5.78
N VAL A 185 4.23 -12.16 6.93
CA VAL A 185 3.06 -11.58 7.61
C VAL A 185 3.36 -10.19 8.16
N ILE A 186 2.30 -9.42 8.48
CA ILE A 186 2.44 -8.06 8.99
C ILE A 186 3.28 -7.98 10.27
N LYS A 187 3.29 -9.03 11.07
CA LYS A 187 4.07 -9.08 12.32
C LYS A 187 5.58 -9.24 12.11
N GLU A 188 6.01 -9.55 10.91
CA GLU A 188 7.43 -9.79 10.56
C GLU A 188 7.97 -8.81 9.52
N ALA A 189 7.19 -8.50 8.48
CA ALA A 189 7.67 -7.70 7.36
C ALA A 189 8.05 -6.25 7.73
N PRO A 190 7.21 -5.44 8.43
CA PRO A 190 7.55 -4.06 8.75
C PRO A 190 8.76 -3.92 9.68
N PRO A 191 8.89 -4.65 10.81
CA PRO A 191 10.07 -4.55 11.65
C PRO A 191 11.36 -4.90 10.91
N LEU A 192 11.33 -5.92 10.03
CA LEU A 192 12.47 -6.31 9.21
C LEU A 192 12.90 -5.19 8.25
N VAL A 193 11.94 -4.57 7.56
CA VAL A 193 12.23 -3.45 6.63
C VAL A 193 12.79 -2.26 7.39
N VAL A 194 12.19 -1.90 8.52
CA VAL A 194 12.68 -0.81 9.39
C VAL A 194 14.11 -1.08 9.84
N ASP A 195 14.41 -2.31 10.25
CA ASP A 195 15.73 -2.70 10.74
C ASP A 195 16.79 -2.63 9.63
N ILE A 196 16.49 -3.13 8.42
CA ILE A 196 17.40 -3.04 7.27
C ILE A 196 17.67 -1.57 6.89
N LEU A 197 16.65 -0.74 6.85
CA LEU A 197 16.82 0.69 6.57
C LEU A 197 17.66 1.39 7.63
N THR A 198 17.50 1.02 8.90
CA THR A 198 18.29 1.56 10.01
C THR A 198 19.74 1.13 9.91
N GLU A 199 20.00 -0.15 9.71
CA GLU A 199 21.36 -0.69 9.54
C GLU A 199 22.14 0.00 8.40
N HIS A 200 21.44 0.42 7.35
CA HIS A 200 22.05 1.10 6.19
C HIS A 200 21.96 2.64 6.26
N GLY A 201 21.55 3.24 7.38
CA GLY A 201 21.46 4.70 7.54
C GLY A 201 20.39 5.37 6.67
N LEU A 202 19.42 4.60 6.17
CA LEU A 202 18.39 5.09 5.24
C LEU A 202 17.02 5.36 5.91
N ARG A 203 16.88 5.01 7.20
CA ARG A 203 15.57 5.05 7.88
C ARG A 203 14.96 6.45 7.95
N ASP A 204 15.76 7.48 8.13
CA ASP A 204 15.27 8.86 8.21
C ASP A 204 14.86 9.40 6.83
N ARG A 205 15.54 8.97 5.79
CA ARG A 205 15.26 9.36 4.40
C ARG A 205 14.04 8.66 3.82
N ILE A 206 13.87 7.36 4.07
CA ILE A 206 12.83 6.53 3.48
C ILE A 206 11.70 6.32 4.50
N LYS A 207 10.47 6.77 4.16
CA LYS A 207 9.30 6.53 4.99
C LYS A 207 8.74 5.14 4.78
N VAL A 208 8.28 4.51 5.86
CA VAL A 208 7.71 3.16 5.82
C VAL A 208 6.20 3.23 6.00
N ILE A 209 5.46 2.69 5.04
CA ILE A 209 4.01 2.54 5.09
C ILE A 209 3.70 1.05 5.33
N ALA A 210 3.07 0.71 6.45
CA ALA A 210 2.67 -0.66 6.72
C ALA A 210 1.28 -0.96 6.14
N SER A 211 1.16 -2.10 5.45
CA SER A 211 -0.07 -2.55 4.78
C SER A 211 -0.30 -4.04 5.00
N GLY A 212 -1.48 -4.42 5.48
CA GLY A 212 -1.91 -5.80 5.66
C GLY A 212 -2.67 -6.03 6.96
N LYS A 213 -3.94 -6.37 6.86
CA LYS A 213 -4.86 -6.67 7.99
C LYS A 213 -4.84 -5.65 9.17
N LEU A 214 -4.41 -4.43 8.96
CA LEU A 214 -4.41 -3.36 9.96
C LEU A 214 -5.82 -2.74 10.03
N VAL A 215 -6.71 -3.35 10.79
CA VAL A 215 -8.14 -3.03 10.86
C VAL A 215 -8.52 -2.39 12.19
N THR A 216 -7.92 -2.88 13.28
CA THR A 216 -8.22 -2.44 14.64
C THR A 216 -7.22 -1.38 15.12
N PRO A 217 -7.59 -0.54 16.10
CA PRO A 217 -6.69 0.46 16.68
C PRO A 217 -5.41 -0.15 17.26
N SER A 218 -5.50 -1.31 17.89
CA SER A 218 -4.34 -2.01 18.47
C SER A 218 -3.36 -2.50 17.41
N GLU A 219 -3.85 -2.99 16.27
CA GLU A 219 -3.00 -3.38 15.13
C GLU A 219 -2.29 -2.17 14.52
N VAL A 220 -3.00 -1.04 14.41
CA VAL A 220 -2.42 0.23 13.92
C VAL A 220 -1.37 0.76 14.90
N ALA A 221 -1.69 0.80 16.20
CA ALA A 221 -0.74 1.23 17.23
C ALA A 221 0.51 0.33 17.26
N TRP A 222 0.33 -0.98 17.10
CA TRP A 222 1.43 -1.93 16.96
C TRP A 222 2.33 -1.59 15.77
N ALA A 223 1.75 -1.35 14.59
CA ALA A 223 2.52 -1.05 13.39
C ALA A 223 3.30 0.27 13.50
N LEU A 224 2.74 1.29 14.15
CA LEU A 224 3.46 2.52 14.47
C LEU A 224 4.61 2.25 15.45
N ALA A 225 4.38 1.43 16.48
CA ALA A 225 5.39 1.10 17.48
C ALA A 225 6.59 0.32 16.92
N VAL A 226 6.41 -0.51 15.88
CA VAL A 226 7.52 -1.20 15.20
C VAL A 226 8.32 -0.28 14.28
N GLY A 227 7.80 0.92 13.99
CA GLY A 227 8.51 1.93 13.22
C GLY A 227 7.87 2.29 11.88
N ALA A 228 6.62 1.93 11.62
CA ALA A 228 5.91 2.47 10.45
C ALA A 228 5.63 3.98 10.65
N ASP A 229 5.80 4.77 9.59
CA ASP A 229 5.45 6.19 9.56
C ASP A 229 3.97 6.39 9.23
N PHE A 230 3.43 5.52 8.37
CA PHE A 230 2.05 5.56 7.91
C PHE A 230 1.45 4.16 7.83
N ILE A 231 0.13 4.11 7.79
CA ILE A 231 -0.65 2.87 7.79
C ILE A 231 -1.62 2.85 6.62
N ASN A 232 -1.65 1.75 5.88
CA ASN A 232 -2.69 1.44 4.91
C ASN A 232 -3.68 0.44 5.48
N SER A 233 -4.96 0.80 5.54
CA SER A 233 -6.04 -0.06 6.00
C SER A 233 -7.07 -0.31 4.89
N ALA A 234 -6.78 -1.24 3.97
CA ALA A 234 -7.73 -1.57 2.89
C ALA A 234 -8.97 -2.30 3.44
N ARG A 235 -8.77 -3.33 4.26
CA ARG A 235 -9.84 -4.19 4.76
C ARG A 235 -10.78 -3.46 5.73
N GLY A 236 -10.25 -2.60 6.59
CA GLY A 236 -11.07 -1.80 7.49
C GLY A 236 -12.04 -0.89 6.73
N PHE A 237 -11.57 -0.22 5.70
CA PHE A 237 -12.43 0.57 4.82
C PHE A 237 -13.44 -0.28 4.05
N MET A 238 -13.06 -1.48 3.59
CA MET A 238 -14.01 -2.40 2.95
C MET A 238 -15.11 -2.86 3.91
N PHE A 239 -14.80 -3.12 5.19
CA PHE A 239 -15.80 -3.45 6.20
C PHE A 239 -16.74 -2.29 6.50
N SER A 240 -16.23 -1.06 6.56
CA SER A 240 -17.07 0.13 6.74
C SER A 240 -18.06 0.34 5.58
N LEU A 241 -17.71 -0.12 4.36
CA LEU A 241 -18.62 -0.17 3.21
C LEU A 241 -19.64 -1.32 3.30
N GLY A 242 -19.44 -2.29 4.20
CA GLY A 242 -20.33 -3.45 4.36
C GLY A 242 -19.82 -4.72 3.67
N CYS A 243 -18.52 -4.87 3.43
CA CYS A 243 -17.93 -6.12 2.94
C CYS A 243 -18.10 -7.23 3.96
N ILE A 244 -18.63 -8.36 3.55
CA ILE A 244 -18.85 -9.56 4.37
C ILE A 244 -17.85 -10.68 4.07
N GLN A 245 -16.78 -10.38 3.36
CA GLN A 245 -15.74 -11.35 2.95
C GLN A 245 -16.28 -12.60 2.22
N SER A 246 -17.28 -12.44 1.37
CA SER A 246 -17.84 -13.55 0.59
C SER A 246 -16.88 -14.14 -0.45
N LEU A 247 -15.70 -13.51 -0.65
CA LEU A 247 -14.65 -13.89 -1.60
C LEU A 247 -15.13 -14.05 -3.05
N LYS A 248 -16.21 -13.37 -3.43
CA LYS A 248 -16.75 -13.35 -4.80
C LYS A 248 -16.32 -12.13 -5.61
N CYS A 249 -15.24 -11.46 -5.18
CA CYS A 249 -14.78 -10.20 -5.78
C CYS A 249 -14.42 -10.31 -7.25
N ASN A 250 -13.91 -11.47 -7.69
CA ASN A 250 -13.53 -11.74 -9.08
C ASN A 250 -14.68 -12.30 -9.95
N ARG A 251 -15.82 -12.69 -9.36
CA ARG A 251 -16.92 -13.38 -10.05
C ARG A 251 -18.06 -12.48 -10.51
N ASN A 252 -17.94 -11.17 -10.31
CA ASN A 252 -19.01 -10.19 -10.59
C ASN A 252 -20.34 -10.42 -9.81
N THR A 253 -20.32 -11.25 -8.78
CA THR A 253 -21.48 -11.64 -7.96
C THR A 253 -21.35 -11.23 -6.51
N CYS A 254 -20.66 -10.12 -6.23
CA CYS A 254 -20.52 -9.59 -4.87
C CYS A 254 -21.92 -9.28 -4.28
N PRO A 255 -22.32 -9.95 -3.18
CA PRO A 255 -23.68 -9.83 -2.66
C PRO A 255 -23.95 -8.44 -2.05
N THR A 256 -22.90 -7.72 -1.64
CA THR A 256 -23.01 -6.37 -1.06
C THR A 256 -22.85 -5.26 -2.09
N GLY A 257 -22.74 -5.58 -3.38
CA GLY A 257 -22.66 -4.58 -4.45
C GLY A 257 -21.29 -3.91 -4.65
N ILE A 258 -20.32 -4.14 -3.76
CA ILE A 258 -19.06 -3.37 -3.73
C ILE A 258 -18.16 -3.68 -4.94
N THR A 259 -18.09 -4.95 -5.37
CA THR A 259 -17.15 -5.39 -6.43
C THR A 259 -17.86 -6.04 -7.61
N THR A 260 -18.99 -5.49 -8.01
CA THR A 260 -19.78 -6.01 -9.13
C THR A 260 -20.23 -4.86 -10.04
N THR A 261 -20.42 -5.15 -11.32
CA THR A 261 -21.05 -4.26 -12.30
C THR A 261 -22.57 -4.44 -12.38
N SER A 262 -23.13 -5.45 -11.70
CA SER A 262 -24.58 -5.71 -11.65
C SER A 262 -25.33 -4.58 -10.97
N LYS A 263 -26.13 -3.83 -11.72
CA LYS A 263 -26.98 -2.74 -11.19
C LYS A 263 -27.94 -3.21 -10.10
N ARG A 264 -28.44 -4.47 -10.19
CA ARG A 264 -29.29 -5.07 -9.15
C ARG A 264 -28.58 -5.21 -7.81
N LEU A 265 -27.34 -5.71 -7.82
CA LEU A 265 -26.55 -5.90 -6.60
C LEU A 265 -26.04 -4.55 -6.05
N GLN A 266 -25.74 -3.59 -6.93
CA GLN A 266 -25.30 -2.25 -6.53
C GLN A 266 -26.38 -1.44 -5.80
N LYS A 267 -27.67 -1.76 -5.95
CA LYS A 267 -28.76 -1.06 -5.24
C LYS A 267 -28.63 -1.09 -3.72
N GLY A 268 -27.95 -2.10 -3.15
CA GLY A 268 -27.69 -2.18 -1.71
C GLY A 268 -26.55 -1.26 -1.22
N LEU A 269 -25.84 -0.61 -2.14
CA LEU A 269 -24.70 0.26 -1.85
C LEU A 269 -25.13 1.74 -1.99
N ASN A 270 -25.74 2.29 -0.93
CA ASN A 270 -26.10 3.70 -0.89
C ASN A 270 -24.84 4.54 -0.60
N PRO A 271 -24.39 5.42 -1.53
CA PRO A 271 -23.19 6.22 -1.36
C PRO A 271 -23.25 7.17 -0.15
N GLU A 272 -24.38 7.79 0.13
CA GLU A 272 -24.52 8.74 1.25
C GLU A 272 -24.36 8.04 2.60
N ASP A 273 -25.06 6.90 2.82
CA ASP A 273 -24.89 6.07 4.01
C ASP A 273 -23.46 5.55 4.17
N LYS A 274 -22.86 5.06 3.07
CA LYS A 274 -21.51 4.48 3.10
C LYS A 274 -20.42 5.52 3.35
N SER A 275 -20.57 6.74 2.85
CA SER A 275 -19.61 7.81 3.11
C SER A 275 -19.53 8.15 4.60
N VAL A 276 -20.67 8.26 5.27
CA VAL A 276 -20.72 8.50 6.72
C VAL A 276 -20.06 7.37 7.50
N LYS A 277 -20.30 6.10 7.13
CA LYS A 277 -19.70 4.94 7.78
C LYS A 277 -18.17 4.92 7.61
N VAL A 278 -17.67 5.24 6.42
CA VAL A 278 -16.23 5.34 6.14
C VAL A 278 -15.60 6.46 6.97
N ALA A 279 -16.20 7.64 7.01
CA ALA A 279 -15.71 8.75 7.80
C ALA A 279 -15.69 8.43 9.30
N ASN A 280 -16.74 7.81 9.82
CA ASN A 280 -16.81 7.40 11.22
C ASN A 280 -15.77 6.33 11.55
N PHE A 281 -15.56 5.33 10.68
CA PHE A 281 -14.50 4.34 10.85
C PHE A 281 -13.13 5.01 10.95
N CYS A 282 -12.81 5.93 10.04
CA CYS A 282 -11.54 6.63 10.04
C CYS A 282 -11.34 7.46 11.32
N LYS A 283 -12.32 8.27 11.70
CA LYS A 283 -12.27 9.12 12.91
C LYS A 283 -12.11 8.28 14.18
N ASN A 284 -12.91 7.23 14.31
CA ASN A 284 -12.86 6.35 15.48
C ASN A 284 -11.54 5.60 15.55
N LEU A 285 -11.02 5.11 14.41
CA LEU A 285 -9.72 4.44 14.36
C LEU A 285 -8.60 5.35 14.84
N ILE A 286 -8.56 6.60 14.37
CA ILE A 286 -7.56 7.59 14.80
C ILE A 286 -7.69 7.88 16.29
N HIS A 287 -8.90 8.18 16.76
CA HIS A 287 -9.16 8.48 18.16
C HIS A 287 -8.73 7.35 19.10
N GLU A 288 -9.09 6.11 18.78
CA GLU A 288 -8.73 4.95 19.60
C GLU A 288 -7.21 4.67 19.60
N VAL A 289 -6.52 4.95 18.49
CA VAL A 289 -5.04 4.89 18.45
C VAL A 289 -4.41 5.95 19.36
N GLU A 290 -4.99 7.15 19.42
CA GLU A 290 -4.57 8.21 20.35
C GLU A 290 -4.79 7.78 21.81
N VAL A 291 -5.95 7.17 22.12
CA VAL A 291 -6.23 6.63 23.46
C VAL A 291 -5.18 5.59 23.86
N ILE A 292 -4.81 4.67 22.96
CA ILE A 292 -3.75 3.69 23.21
C ILE A 292 -2.41 4.37 23.47
N ALA A 293 -2.04 5.37 22.67
CA ALA A 293 -0.80 6.11 22.85
C ALA A 293 -0.73 6.81 24.20
N HIS A 294 -1.80 7.51 24.59
CA HIS A 294 -1.91 8.17 25.89
C HIS A 294 -1.83 7.17 27.05
N SER A 295 -2.48 6.01 26.91
CA SER A 295 -2.39 4.92 27.90
C SER A 295 -0.98 4.35 28.05
N CYS A 296 -0.16 4.43 27.00
CA CYS A 296 1.26 4.09 27.03
C CYS A 296 2.16 5.25 27.54
N GLY A 297 1.58 6.37 27.98
CA GLY A 297 2.32 7.52 28.49
C GLY A 297 2.99 8.39 27.42
N VAL A 298 2.57 8.29 26.15
CA VAL A 298 3.12 9.12 25.08
C VAL A 298 2.07 10.09 24.53
N GLY A 299 2.48 11.33 24.24
CA GLY A 299 1.57 12.42 23.87
C GLY A 299 0.98 12.33 22.45
N ARG A 300 1.45 11.40 21.62
CA ARG A 300 0.92 11.16 20.27
C ARG A 300 1.36 9.81 19.72
N PRO A 301 0.57 9.19 18.80
CA PRO A 301 0.83 7.85 18.26
C PRO A 301 2.21 7.65 17.63
N ARG A 302 2.78 8.67 16.98
CA ARG A 302 4.12 8.60 16.37
C ARG A 302 5.27 8.45 17.39
N LEU A 303 5.00 8.62 18.68
CA LEU A 303 5.97 8.42 19.75
C LEU A 303 5.93 7.00 20.33
N LEU A 304 5.01 6.16 19.88
CA LEU A 304 5.01 4.75 20.22
C LEU A 304 6.32 4.09 19.73
N LYS A 305 6.85 3.21 20.57
CA LYS A 305 8.11 2.49 20.33
C LYS A 305 7.93 1.02 20.71
N ARG A 306 8.85 0.16 20.29
CA ARG A 306 8.83 -1.29 20.59
C ARG A 306 8.68 -1.60 22.07
N LYS A 307 9.28 -0.79 22.97
CA LYS A 307 9.15 -0.93 24.43
C LYS A 307 7.71 -0.80 24.95
N HIS A 308 6.80 -0.16 24.21
CA HIS A 308 5.39 0.00 24.62
C HIS A 308 4.52 -1.18 24.21
N VAL A 309 5.07 -2.17 23.49
CA VAL A 309 4.34 -3.32 22.95
C VAL A 309 4.81 -4.60 23.60
N ARG A 310 3.87 -5.47 23.94
CA ARG A 310 4.13 -6.84 24.36
C ARG A 310 3.55 -7.82 23.35
N ILE A 311 4.28 -8.89 23.10
CA ILE A 311 3.88 -9.95 22.19
C ILE A 311 3.44 -11.12 23.06
N VAL A 312 2.18 -11.55 22.91
CA VAL A 312 1.65 -12.74 23.59
C VAL A 312 2.24 -13.99 22.94
N THR A 313 2.80 -14.85 23.77
CA THR A 313 3.38 -16.12 23.37
C THR A 313 2.33 -17.25 23.46
N PRO A 314 2.54 -18.40 22.79
CA PRO A 314 1.56 -19.49 22.77
C PRO A 314 1.18 -20.06 24.15
N ASP A 315 2.05 -19.90 25.15
CA ASP A 315 1.81 -20.32 26.54
C ASP A 315 0.96 -19.32 27.35
N GLY A 316 0.50 -18.24 26.71
CA GLY A 316 -0.33 -17.20 27.32
C GLY A 316 0.46 -16.13 28.11
N THR A 317 1.78 -16.25 28.18
CA THR A 317 2.64 -15.18 28.73
C THR A 317 2.92 -14.11 27.68
N SER A 318 3.73 -13.10 27.98
CA SER A 318 4.13 -12.10 27.00
C SER A 318 5.57 -11.66 27.19
N ILE A 319 6.23 -11.35 26.08
CA ILE A 319 7.57 -10.76 26.03
C ILE A 319 7.49 -9.33 25.51
N GLN A 320 8.45 -8.49 25.85
CA GLN A 320 8.55 -7.16 25.24
C GLN A 320 8.93 -7.29 23.76
N MET A 321 8.36 -6.39 22.94
CA MET A 321 8.63 -6.42 21.52
C MET A 321 10.10 -6.12 21.20
N GLU A 322 10.74 -5.28 21.99
CA GLU A 322 12.17 -4.97 21.79
C GLU A 322 13.09 -6.16 22.12
N GLU A 323 12.64 -7.14 22.91
CA GLU A 323 13.35 -8.40 23.12
C GLU A 323 13.26 -9.28 21.85
N ARG A 324 12.10 -9.30 21.19
CA ARG A 324 11.87 -10.06 19.95
C ARG A 324 12.48 -9.38 18.72
N PHE A 325 12.42 -8.06 18.67
CA PHE A 325 12.94 -7.20 17.62
C PHE A 325 13.79 -6.10 18.27
N PRO A 326 15.05 -6.39 18.64
CA PRO A 326 15.97 -5.38 19.20
C PRO A 326 16.16 -4.23 18.21
N TYR A 327 16.33 -3.02 18.73
CA TYR A 327 16.67 -1.89 17.87
C TYR A 327 18.03 -2.14 17.22
N LYS A 328 18.11 -1.81 15.94
CA LYS A 328 19.35 -1.89 15.16
C LYS A 328 20.09 -0.56 15.22
N GLU A 329 21.40 -0.65 15.13
CA GLU A 329 22.30 0.49 14.95
C GLU A 329 22.72 0.58 13.49
N THR A 330 23.04 1.78 13.04
CA THR A 330 23.61 1.99 11.71
C THR A 330 25.00 1.35 11.65
N LEU A 331 25.22 0.52 10.64
CA LEU A 331 26.50 -0.13 10.41
C LEU A 331 27.59 0.91 10.09
N PRO A 332 28.86 0.69 10.53
CA PRO A 332 29.98 1.57 10.19
C PRO A 332 30.10 1.78 8.68
N GLY A 333 30.26 3.00 8.24
CA GLY A 333 30.37 3.37 6.82
C GLY A 333 29.03 3.75 6.15
N TYR A 334 27.90 3.58 6.85
CA TYR A 334 26.57 3.95 6.35
C TYR A 334 25.95 5.15 7.12
N LEU A 335 26.74 5.92 7.80
CA LEU A 335 26.23 7.15 8.41
C LEU A 335 25.79 8.11 7.30
N PRO A 336 24.62 8.72 7.39
CA PRO A 336 24.24 9.77 6.46
C PRO A 336 25.31 10.88 6.55
N GLU A 337 25.82 11.33 5.40
CA GLU A 337 26.58 12.58 5.39
C GLU A 337 25.63 13.64 5.96
N ILE A 338 25.94 14.15 7.13
CA ILE A 338 25.26 15.31 7.68
C ILE A 338 25.60 16.44 6.68
N ALA A 339 24.65 16.78 5.82
CA ALA A 339 24.78 17.94 4.97
C ALA A 339 25.05 19.13 5.87
N ALA A 340 26.28 19.64 5.81
CA ALA A 340 26.73 20.80 6.56
C ALA A 340 26.01 22.08 6.09
#